data_f5dedcd0c98d7838a4d9a4c23f473903
#
_entry.id   f5dedcd0c98d7838a4d9a4c23f473903
#
_cell.length_a   1.000
_cell.length_b   1.000
_cell.length_c   1.000
_cell.angle_alpha   90.00
_cell.angle_beta   90.00
_cell.angle_gamma   90.00
#
_symmetry.space_group_name_H-M   'P 1'
#
loop_
_entity.id
_entity.type
_entity.pdbx_description
1 polymer ?
#
loop_
_entity_poly.entity_id
_entity_poly.type
_entity_poly.pdbx_seq_one_letter_code
_entity_poly.pdbx_strand_id
1 'polypeptide(L)'
;MRSVNHIILTLLASFSILSVSAREVIDLNGGWRFSYGAGFDRKMSDVTLPHSWNGGGGISYFGIGSYLKEITVPQEWAHNKRIYLRVGAASNTAVLLVNGRYAGEHRGGFSPFTIDITPYINFGVSNSILIMVDNASQTDVIPLSSDRSFYGGLYRGCRLIVTDADHISVLDDGTDGVRLAVRDINDSEAMVDARIMFDGTPGADLNVTLDLYAPSDSAPIHTSSATVRIGDDGMAELTMPFTVENPVMWNGIENPFLYEAVVTMNNDGGAFDKVRLPLGLRTVGADRDGGFMLNGHPYKLRGVILH
;
A
#
# COMPACT_ATOMS: atom_id res chain seq x y z
N MET A 1 15.07 4.95 -72.67
CA MET A 1 13.95 4.63 -71.76
C MET A 1 14.53 4.54 -70.34
N ARG A 2 14.33 5.58 -69.52
CA ARG A 2 14.77 5.58 -68.12
C ARG A 2 13.56 5.31 -67.25
N SER A 3 13.59 4.23 -66.49
CA SER A 3 12.59 3.85 -65.52
C SER A 3 12.75 4.73 -64.25
N VAL A 4 11.66 5.41 -63.86
CA VAL A 4 11.60 6.18 -62.62
C VAL A 4 10.93 5.32 -61.56
N ASN A 5 11.73 4.83 -60.59
CA ASN A 5 11.22 4.12 -59.42
C ASN A 5 10.64 5.12 -58.42
N HIS A 6 9.34 5.04 -58.22
CA HIS A 6 8.66 5.78 -57.14
C HIS A 6 8.81 5.01 -55.83
N ILE A 7 9.57 5.53 -54.91
CA ILE A 7 9.63 5.03 -53.51
C ILE A 7 8.47 5.67 -52.78
N ILE A 8 7.46 4.87 -52.45
CA ILE A 8 6.36 5.26 -51.52
C ILE A 8 6.91 5.13 -50.12
N LEU A 9 7.16 6.27 -49.47
CA LEU A 9 7.54 6.34 -48.06
C LEU A 9 6.26 6.29 -47.20
N THR A 10 5.95 5.11 -46.67
CA THR A 10 4.83 4.94 -45.73
C THR A 10 5.25 5.44 -44.36
N LEU A 11 4.74 6.60 -43.97
CA LEU A 11 4.92 7.16 -42.62
C LEU A 11 4.04 6.34 -41.66
N LEU A 12 4.62 5.42 -40.92
CA LEU A 12 3.99 4.78 -39.76
C LEU A 12 3.97 5.82 -38.63
N ALA A 13 2.83 6.46 -38.45
CA ALA A 13 2.55 7.25 -37.24
C ALA A 13 2.39 6.25 -36.07
N SER A 14 3.43 6.12 -35.27
CA SER A 14 3.36 5.42 -33.98
C SER A 14 2.47 6.26 -33.06
N PHE A 15 1.21 5.90 -32.94
CA PHE A 15 0.36 6.35 -31.85
C PHE A 15 0.92 5.72 -30.56
N SER A 16 1.74 6.44 -29.83
CA SER A 16 2.03 6.12 -28.45
C SER A 16 0.73 6.31 -27.67
N ILE A 17 0.03 5.21 -27.41
CA ILE A 17 -1.03 5.21 -26.40
C ILE A 17 -0.29 5.50 -25.10
N LEU A 18 -0.37 6.77 -24.65
CA LEU A 18 -0.06 7.15 -23.28
C LEU A 18 -1.06 6.36 -22.42
N SER A 19 -0.64 5.19 -21.94
CA SER A 19 -1.36 4.53 -20.86
C SER A 19 -1.28 5.50 -19.70
N VAL A 20 -2.40 6.15 -19.38
CA VAL A 20 -2.55 6.87 -18.11
C VAL A 20 -2.32 5.84 -17.04
N SER A 21 -1.14 5.88 -16.44
CA SER A 21 -0.74 4.93 -15.42
C SER A 21 -1.53 5.27 -14.17
N ALA A 22 -2.46 4.40 -13.79
CA ALA A 22 -2.93 4.29 -12.42
C ALA A 22 -1.70 4.32 -11.51
N ARG A 23 -1.85 4.74 -10.24
CA ARG A 23 -0.73 4.89 -9.29
C ARG A 23 0.52 4.05 -9.65
N GLU A 24 1.68 4.64 -9.60
CA GLU A 24 2.95 3.96 -9.82
C GLU A 24 3.53 3.52 -8.48
N VAL A 25 4.02 2.28 -8.41
CA VAL A 25 4.68 1.74 -7.21
C VAL A 25 6.11 1.39 -7.56
N ILE A 26 7.05 2.10 -6.95
CA ILE A 26 8.48 1.96 -7.22
C ILE A 26 9.14 1.27 -6.01
N ASP A 27 9.78 0.13 -6.26
CA ASP A 27 10.55 -0.57 -5.23
C ASP A 27 11.78 0.23 -4.82
N LEU A 28 11.94 0.41 -3.50
CA LEU A 28 13.09 1.09 -2.92
C LEU A 28 13.99 0.15 -2.09
N ASN A 29 13.84 -1.15 -2.20
CA ASN A 29 14.55 -2.10 -1.33
C ASN A 29 16.07 -2.10 -1.50
N GLY A 30 16.59 -1.84 -2.70
CA GLY A 30 18.02 -1.78 -2.96
C GLY A 30 18.67 -0.42 -2.64
N GLY A 31 19.99 -0.40 -2.51
CA GLY A 31 20.79 0.84 -2.48
C GLY A 31 20.62 1.69 -1.23
N TRP A 32 20.41 1.10 -0.08
CA TRP A 32 20.43 1.77 1.22
C TRP A 32 21.83 1.72 1.83
N ARG A 33 22.16 2.75 2.60
CA ARG A 33 23.32 2.78 3.48
C ARG A 33 22.86 2.80 4.92
N PHE A 34 23.50 2.00 5.77
CA PHE A 34 23.12 1.81 7.18
C PHE A 34 24.26 2.14 8.12
N SER A 35 23.95 2.77 9.25
CA SER A 35 24.86 2.93 10.40
C SER A 35 24.12 2.83 11.72
N TYR A 36 24.82 2.40 12.77
CA TYR A 36 24.32 2.48 14.14
C TYR A 36 24.34 3.92 14.65
N GLY A 37 23.35 4.31 15.46
CA GLY A 37 23.19 5.64 16.03
C GLY A 37 22.36 6.57 15.14
N ALA A 38 22.04 7.75 15.68
CA ALA A 38 21.29 8.77 14.96
C ALA A 38 22.16 9.50 13.93
N GLY A 39 21.61 9.76 12.74
CA GLY A 39 22.26 10.52 11.69
C GLY A 39 23.17 9.69 10.78
N PHE A 40 23.97 10.37 9.96
CA PHE A 40 24.76 9.78 8.86
C PHE A 40 26.26 10.20 8.87
N ASP A 41 26.74 10.79 9.92
CA ASP A 41 28.13 11.26 10.12
C ASP A 41 29.11 10.12 10.49
N ARG A 42 28.62 8.89 10.57
CA ARG A 42 29.42 7.69 10.82
C ARG A 42 29.65 6.89 9.54
N LYS A 43 30.65 6.02 9.56
CA LYS A 43 30.87 5.08 8.45
C LYS A 43 29.62 4.21 8.25
N MET A 44 29.00 4.36 7.11
CA MET A 44 27.83 3.58 6.70
C MET A 44 28.25 2.37 5.85
N SER A 45 27.49 1.29 5.95
CA SER A 45 27.62 0.10 5.10
C SER A 45 26.40 -0.05 4.18
N ASP A 46 26.62 -0.61 3.01
CA ASP A 46 25.55 -0.88 2.06
C ASP A 46 24.67 -2.02 2.56
N VAL A 47 23.36 -1.83 2.46
CA VAL A 47 22.34 -2.83 2.82
C VAL A 47 21.22 -2.86 1.81
N THR A 48 20.53 -4.00 1.77
CA THR A 48 19.29 -4.21 1.00
C THR A 48 18.17 -4.57 1.96
N LEU A 49 16.98 -3.98 1.76
CA LEU A 49 15.80 -4.34 2.54
C LEU A 49 15.14 -5.63 2.00
N PRO A 50 14.52 -6.43 2.87
CA PRO A 50 14.43 -6.31 4.32
C PRO A 50 15.77 -6.43 5.03
N HIS A 51 16.01 -5.57 6.04
CA HIS A 51 17.24 -5.58 6.82
C HIS A 51 16.96 -5.48 8.33
N SER A 52 17.62 -6.34 9.10
CA SER A 52 17.61 -6.29 10.55
C SER A 52 19.05 -6.41 11.08
N TRP A 53 19.42 -5.51 11.99
CA TRP A 53 20.76 -5.53 12.58
C TRP A 53 20.94 -6.53 13.75
N ASN A 54 19.84 -7.13 14.23
CA ASN A 54 19.87 -8.18 15.28
C ASN A 54 19.71 -9.58 14.69
N GLY A 55 19.60 -9.74 13.37
CA GLY A 55 19.40 -11.03 12.70
C GLY A 55 20.69 -11.84 12.52
N GLY A 56 20.57 -13.17 12.42
CA GLY A 56 21.68 -14.05 12.00
C GLY A 56 22.85 -14.19 12.98
N GLY A 57 22.62 -14.06 14.30
CA GLY A 57 23.68 -14.13 15.30
C GLY A 57 24.49 -12.83 15.46
N GLY A 58 23.93 -11.72 14.94
CA GLY A 58 24.52 -10.41 15.00
C GLY A 58 24.54 -9.76 16.39
N ILE A 59 24.97 -8.51 16.43
CA ILE A 59 25.13 -7.72 17.65
C ILE A 59 23.77 -7.48 18.30
N SER A 60 23.63 -7.80 19.58
CA SER A 60 22.48 -7.38 20.39
C SER A 60 22.60 -5.87 20.65
N TYR A 61 22.07 -5.07 19.71
CA TYR A 61 22.06 -3.60 19.80
C TYR A 61 20.63 -3.10 20.00
N PHE A 62 20.44 -2.31 21.06
CA PHE A 62 19.21 -1.60 21.36
C PHE A 62 19.46 -0.11 21.22
N GLY A 63 18.70 0.55 20.39
CA GLY A 63 18.86 1.97 20.09
C GLY A 63 18.62 2.28 18.62
N ILE A 64 19.12 3.42 18.17
CA ILE A 64 18.82 3.96 16.85
C ILE A 64 19.74 3.37 15.79
N GLY A 65 19.15 2.90 14.69
CA GLY A 65 19.82 2.59 13.43
C GLY A 65 19.35 3.56 12.34
N SER A 66 20.29 4.09 11.56
CA SER A 66 20.02 5.09 10.52
C SER A 66 20.18 4.50 9.13
N TYR A 67 19.15 4.64 8.30
CA TYR A 67 19.09 4.22 6.91
C TYR A 67 19.04 5.44 6.01
N LEU A 68 20.00 5.57 5.10
CA LEU A 68 20.09 6.67 4.13
C LEU A 68 19.98 6.14 2.71
N LYS A 69 19.13 6.78 1.90
CA LYS A 69 19.00 6.51 0.48
C LYS A 69 18.89 7.80 -0.31
N GLU A 70 19.53 7.84 -1.47
CA GLU A 70 19.37 8.91 -2.46
C GLU A 70 18.40 8.46 -3.55
N ILE A 71 17.47 9.33 -3.91
CA ILE A 71 16.53 9.13 -5.00
C ILE A 71 16.47 10.36 -5.90
N THR A 72 16.21 10.17 -7.18
CA THR A 72 15.87 11.26 -8.10
C THR A 72 14.40 11.15 -8.48
N VAL A 73 13.66 12.25 -8.30
CA VAL A 73 12.25 12.33 -8.67
C VAL A 73 12.14 13.18 -9.94
N PRO A 74 11.48 12.68 -11.00
CA PRO A 74 11.37 13.38 -12.28
C PRO A 74 10.79 14.80 -12.16
N GLN A 75 11.33 15.74 -12.95
CA GLN A 75 10.87 17.13 -12.95
C GLN A 75 9.42 17.28 -13.41
N GLU A 76 8.99 16.46 -14.33
CA GLU A 76 7.63 16.45 -14.88
C GLU A 76 6.53 16.09 -13.85
N TRP A 77 6.90 15.48 -12.73
CA TRP A 77 5.96 15.16 -11.65
C TRP A 77 5.63 16.35 -10.74
N ALA A 78 6.37 17.46 -10.85
CA ALA A 78 6.27 18.62 -9.95
C ALA A 78 4.87 19.26 -9.90
N HIS A 79 4.06 19.13 -10.96
CA HIS A 79 2.82 19.89 -11.10
C HIS A 79 1.56 19.10 -10.74
N ASN A 80 1.58 17.78 -10.89
CA ASN A 80 0.36 16.97 -10.85
C ASN A 80 0.51 15.65 -10.09
N LYS A 81 1.70 15.34 -9.57
CA LYS A 81 1.91 14.09 -8.81
C LYS A 81 2.08 14.33 -7.32
N ARG A 82 1.64 13.35 -6.54
CA ARG A 82 1.90 13.19 -5.12
C ARG A 82 2.87 12.04 -4.92
N ILE A 83 3.81 12.20 -4.00
CA ILE A 83 4.87 11.25 -3.74
C ILE A 83 4.78 10.80 -2.29
N TYR A 84 4.56 9.52 -2.09
CA TYR A 84 4.43 8.91 -0.78
C TYR A 84 5.53 7.89 -0.56
N LEU A 85 6.08 7.88 0.66
CA LEU A 85 6.97 6.82 1.10
C LEU A 85 6.18 5.85 1.96
N ARG A 86 6.10 4.59 1.54
CA ARG A 86 5.51 3.51 2.34
C ARG A 86 6.59 2.58 2.84
N VAL A 87 6.61 2.38 4.15
CA VAL A 87 7.48 1.43 4.85
C VAL A 87 6.62 0.28 5.35
N GLY A 88 7.01 -0.96 5.04
CA GLY A 88 6.23 -2.15 5.41
C GLY A 88 6.21 -2.44 6.90
N ALA A 89 7.29 -2.15 7.61
CA ALA A 89 7.40 -2.10 9.07
C ALA A 89 8.79 -1.62 9.49
N ALA A 90 8.85 -0.95 10.64
CA ALA A 90 10.09 -0.50 11.28
C ALA A 90 9.98 -0.72 12.80
N SER A 91 10.89 -1.45 13.39
CA SER A 91 10.77 -1.82 14.82
C SER A 91 11.70 -0.98 15.70
N ASN A 92 11.17 -0.27 16.72
CA ASN A 92 9.77 -0.13 17.19
C ASN A 92 9.16 1.20 16.78
N THR A 93 10.00 2.20 16.57
CA THR A 93 9.62 3.55 16.13
C THR A 93 10.50 3.96 14.96
N ALA A 94 10.00 4.85 14.12
CA ALA A 94 10.74 5.38 12.99
C ALA A 94 10.51 6.89 12.86
N VAL A 95 11.57 7.63 12.56
CA VAL A 95 11.52 9.05 12.20
C VAL A 95 12.04 9.21 10.79
N LEU A 96 11.28 9.90 9.95
CA LEU A 96 11.62 10.17 8.55
C LEU A 96 12.06 11.62 8.36
N LEU A 97 13.23 11.79 7.76
CA LEU A 97 13.68 13.08 7.22
C LEU A 97 13.87 12.96 5.70
N VAL A 98 13.45 13.99 4.99
CA VAL A 98 13.68 14.14 3.54
C VAL A 98 14.43 15.45 3.31
N ASN A 99 15.57 15.40 2.67
CA ASN A 99 16.45 16.56 2.46
C ASN A 99 16.79 17.31 3.77
N GLY A 100 16.97 16.54 4.86
CA GLY A 100 17.25 17.06 6.19
C GLY A 100 16.06 17.69 6.92
N ARG A 101 14.86 17.72 6.33
CA ARG A 101 13.62 18.24 6.93
C ARG A 101 12.82 17.09 7.51
N TYR A 102 12.28 17.27 8.72
CA TYR A 102 11.36 16.31 9.34
C TYR A 102 10.09 16.15 8.49
N ALA A 103 9.81 14.94 8.07
CA ALA A 103 8.65 14.60 7.24
C ALA A 103 7.57 13.84 8.03
N GLY A 104 7.95 13.15 9.10
CA GLY A 104 6.99 12.43 9.93
C GLY A 104 7.63 11.35 10.78
N GLU A 105 6.81 10.70 11.58
CA GLU A 105 7.21 9.58 12.44
C GLU A 105 6.15 8.48 12.47
N HIS A 106 6.56 7.28 12.86
CA HIS A 106 5.68 6.15 13.10
C HIS A 106 6.04 5.47 14.41
N ARG A 107 5.00 5.09 15.17
CA ARG A 107 5.12 4.36 16.44
C ARG A 107 4.33 3.07 16.36
N GLY A 108 5.04 1.95 16.39
CA GLY A 108 4.47 0.62 16.21
C GLY A 108 5.35 -0.25 15.33
N GLY A 109 5.86 -1.37 15.87
CA GLY A 109 6.87 -2.18 15.21
C GLY A 109 6.35 -3.07 14.08
N PHE A 110 5.03 -3.29 13.94
CA PHE A 110 4.50 -4.40 13.15
C PHE A 110 3.61 -3.99 11.98
N SER A 111 3.11 -2.76 11.99
CA SER A 111 2.22 -2.24 10.94
C SER A 111 2.97 -1.46 9.86
N PRO A 112 2.49 -1.48 8.62
CA PRO A 112 2.97 -0.58 7.59
C PRO A 112 2.52 0.86 7.91
N PHE A 113 3.29 1.82 7.39
CA PHE A 113 2.92 3.23 7.43
C PHE A 113 3.31 3.94 6.15
N THR A 114 2.60 5.03 5.86
CA THR A 114 2.81 5.85 4.67
C THR A 114 2.93 7.31 5.09
N ILE A 115 3.88 8.02 4.53
CA ILE A 115 4.10 9.45 4.77
C ILE A 115 4.11 10.18 3.43
N ASP A 116 3.35 11.28 3.33
CA ASP A 116 3.43 12.20 2.18
C ASP A 116 4.76 12.95 2.22
N ILE A 117 5.62 12.67 1.26
CA ILE A 117 6.92 13.33 1.14
C ILE A 117 6.95 14.40 0.06
N THR A 118 5.83 14.61 -0.66
CA THR A 118 5.71 15.60 -1.74
C THR A 118 6.23 16.99 -1.34
N PRO A 119 5.88 17.54 -0.15
CA PRO A 119 6.30 18.88 0.25
C PRO A 119 7.82 19.03 0.50
N TYR A 120 8.53 17.92 0.57
CA TYR A 120 9.96 17.86 0.89
C TYR A 120 10.84 17.53 -0.31
N ILE A 121 10.23 17.15 -1.46
CA ILE A 121 10.93 16.73 -2.67
C ILE A 121 11.40 17.94 -3.48
N ASN A 122 12.64 17.87 -3.93
CA ASN A 122 13.21 18.73 -4.97
C ASN A 122 13.14 17.96 -6.30
N PHE A 123 12.21 18.33 -7.17
CA PHE A 123 12.00 17.65 -8.44
C PHE A 123 13.17 17.89 -9.40
N GLY A 124 13.50 16.89 -10.22
CA GLY A 124 14.58 16.94 -11.21
C GLY A 124 16.00 16.77 -10.67
N VAL A 125 16.17 16.67 -9.35
CA VAL A 125 17.47 16.53 -8.69
C VAL A 125 17.47 15.39 -7.66
N SER A 126 18.64 15.07 -7.13
CA SER A 126 18.76 14.07 -6.06
C SER A 126 18.15 14.56 -4.75
N ASN A 127 17.45 13.66 -4.06
CA ASN A 127 16.87 13.87 -2.74
C ASN A 127 17.37 12.80 -1.79
N SER A 128 17.71 13.21 -0.56
CA SER A 128 18.08 12.28 0.51
C SER A 128 16.88 11.88 1.35
N ILE A 129 16.70 10.58 1.54
CA ILE A 129 15.74 9.98 2.47
C ILE A 129 16.52 9.36 3.61
N LEU A 130 16.32 9.87 4.83
CA LEU A 130 16.91 9.32 6.05
C LEU A 130 15.79 8.78 6.94
N ILE A 131 15.85 7.47 7.24
CA ILE A 131 14.94 6.81 8.19
C ILE A 131 15.76 6.40 9.42
N MET A 132 15.45 6.98 10.55
CA MET A 132 16.01 6.58 11.84
C MET A 132 15.04 5.66 12.54
N VAL A 133 15.45 4.43 12.81
CA VAL A 133 14.65 3.40 13.45
C VAL A 133 15.21 3.12 14.83
N ASP A 134 14.37 3.10 15.85
CA ASP A 134 14.76 2.78 17.23
C ASP A 134 14.05 1.50 17.71
N ASN A 135 14.83 0.48 18.08
CA ASN A 135 14.32 -0.77 18.65
C ASN A 135 14.43 -0.83 20.18
N ALA A 136 14.78 0.25 20.84
CA ALA A 136 14.73 0.33 22.29
C ALA A 136 13.29 0.17 22.80
N SER A 137 13.16 -0.42 24.00
CA SER A 137 11.86 -0.55 24.65
C SER A 137 11.23 0.82 24.89
N GLN A 138 9.97 0.96 24.48
CA GLN A 138 9.17 2.17 24.66
C GLN A 138 8.04 1.87 25.66
N THR A 139 7.64 2.87 26.44
CA THR A 139 6.57 2.71 27.46
C THR A 139 5.16 2.73 26.85
N ASP A 140 5.04 3.15 25.62
CA ASP A 140 3.77 3.39 24.90
C ASP A 140 3.68 2.67 23.55
N VAL A 141 4.67 1.83 23.21
CA VAL A 141 4.67 1.00 21.99
C VAL A 141 4.62 -0.47 22.36
N ILE A 142 3.62 -1.17 21.87
CA ILE A 142 3.43 -2.62 22.11
C ILE A 142 4.43 -3.43 21.28
N PRO A 143 5.03 -4.50 21.87
CA PRO A 143 4.89 -4.99 23.23
C PRO A 143 5.70 -4.17 24.23
N LEU A 144 5.11 -3.86 25.38
CA LEU A 144 5.75 -3.04 26.44
C LEU A 144 6.93 -3.74 27.10
N SER A 145 6.92 -5.06 27.10
CA SER A 145 8.00 -5.90 27.58
C SER A 145 8.05 -7.20 26.80
N SER A 146 9.23 -7.75 26.63
CA SER A 146 9.45 -9.05 26.01
C SER A 146 10.66 -9.69 26.64
N ASP A 147 10.61 -11.00 26.85
CA ASP A 147 11.74 -11.84 27.20
C ASP A 147 12.67 -12.08 26.01
N ARG A 148 12.36 -11.50 24.85
CA ARG A 148 13.07 -11.67 23.59
C ARG A 148 13.55 -10.34 23.02
N SER A 149 14.65 -10.39 22.30
CA SER A 149 15.21 -9.24 21.62
C SER A 149 14.27 -8.77 20.50
N PHE A 150 13.98 -7.48 20.47
CA PHE A 150 13.32 -6.87 19.32
C PHE A 150 14.29 -6.78 18.15
N TYR A 151 13.90 -7.33 17.02
CA TYR A 151 14.67 -7.19 15.79
C TYR A 151 14.56 -5.74 15.29
N GLY A 152 15.63 -4.97 15.50
CA GLY A 152 15.69 -3.60 15.01
C GLY A 152 15.91 -3.54 13.50
N GLY A 153 15.26 -2.59 12.84
CA GLY A 153 15.47 -2.32 11.43
C GLY A 153 14.22 -2.14 10.60
N LEU A 154 14.47 -1.93 9.30
CA LEU A 154 13.47 -1.97 8.25
C LEU A 154 13.33 -3.41 7.77
N TYR A 155 12.64 -4.22 8.56
CA TYR A 155 12.58 -5.68 8.35
C TYR A 155 11.46 -6.11 7.37
N ARG A 156 10.78 -5.14 6.75
CA ARG A 156 9.92 -5.29 5.58
C ARG A 156 10.32 -4.28 4.52
N GLY A 157 9.80 -4.47 3.30
CA GLY A 157 10.15 -3.63 2.17
C GLY A 157 9.74 -2.16 2.31
N CYS A 158 10.38 -1.32 1.50
CA CYS A 158 10.11 0.09 1.36
C CYS A 158 9.82 0.42 -0.12
N ARG A 159 8.85 1.33 -0.38
CA ARG A 159 8.46 1.71 -1.74
C ARG A 159 7.99 3.15 -1.81
N LEU A 160 8.17 3.79 -2.97
CA LEU A 160 7.42 4.98 -3.31
C LEU A 160 6.07 4.59 -3.91
N ILE A 161 5.05 5.35 -3.58
CA ILE A 161 3.77 5.35 -4.26
C ILE A 161 3.60 6.73 -4.88
N VAL A 162 3.40 6.77 -6.19
CA VAL A 162 3.21 8.00 -6.95
C VAL A 162 1.78 7.99 -7.49
N THR A 163 1.03 9.04 -7.18
CA THR A 163 -0.37 9.19 -7.61
C THR A 163 -0.57 10.50 -8.33
N ASP A 164 -1.71 10.67 -8.99
CA ASP A 164 -2.20 12.00 -9.36
C ASP A 164 -2.63 12.79 -8.12
N ALA A 165 -2.93 14.09 -8.30
CA ALA A 165 -3.38 14.95 -7.20
C ALA A 165 -4.66 14.37 -6.56
N ASP A 166 -5.60 13.93 -7.40
CA ASP A 166 -6.84 13.27 -6.99
C ASP A 166 -6.64 11.75 -7.06
N HIS A 167 -6.83 11.03 -5.97
CA HIS A 167 -6.57 9.58 -5.90
C HIS A 167 -7.28 8.90 -4.74
N ILE A 168 -7.38 7.58 -4.79
CA ILE A 168 -7.77 6.76 -3.63
C ILE A 168 -6.66 6.87 -2.60
N SER A 169 -6.97 7.27 -1.37
CA SER A 169 -6.00 7.60 -0.33
C SER A 169 -5.00 6.46 -0.07
N VAL A 170 -3.76 6.82 0.14
CA VAL A 170 -2.70 5.91 0.60
C VAL A 170 -2.32 6.16 2.06
N LEU A 171 -3.02 7.11 2.72
CA LEU A 171 -2.75 7.53 4.09
C LEU A 171 -3.70 6.88 5.12
N ASP A 172 -4.65 6.02 4.69
CA ASP A 172 -5.59 5.33 5.57
C ASP A 172 -4.88 4.18 6.33
N ASP A 173 -4.23 4.50 7.45
CA ASP A 173 -3.56 3.55 8.37
C ASP A 173 -2.69 2.49 7.68
N GLY A 174 -1.98 2.88 6.62
CA GLY A 174 -1.12 1.98 5.85
C GLY A 174 -1.87 1.00 4.92
N THR A 175 -3.18 1.16 4.73
CA THR A 175 -3.97 0.46 3.71
C THR A 175 -3.80 1.10 2.33
N ASP A 176 -4.47 0.58 1.32
CA ASP A 176 -4.56 1.19 -0.01
C ASP A 176 -5.84 2.03 -0.19
N GLY A 177 -6.42 2.52 0.93
CA GLY A 177 -7.57 3.44 0.95
C GLY A 177 -8.91 2.76 0.71
N VAL A 178 -8.97 1.44 0.66
CA VAL A 178 -10.21 0.67 0.49
C VAL A 178 -10.30 -0.38 1.58
N ARG A 179 -11.43 -0.46 2.25
CA ARG A 179 -11.73 -1.48 3.27
C ARG A 179 -13.04 -2.17 2.92
N LEU A 180 -13.04 -3.50 2.90
CA LEU A 180 -14.22 -4.32 2.67
C LEU A 180 -14.67 -4.93 3.98
N ALA A 181 -15.93 -4.70 4.37
CA ALA A 181 -16.52 -5.22 5.59
C ALA A 181 -17.79 -6.01 5.26
N VAL A 182 -17.82 -7.30 5.62
CA VAL A 182 -19.02 -8.10 5.53
C VAL A 182 -19.95 -7.70 6.69
N ARG A 183 -21.13 -7.16 6.36
CA ARG A 183 -22.15 -6.76 7.35
C ARG A 183 -23.00 -7.92 7.80
N ASP A 184 -23.42 -8.73 6.82
CA ASP A 184 -24.23 -9.91 7.04
C ASP A 184 -23.94 -10.94 5.95
N ILE A 185 -24.10 -12.22 6.29
CA ILE A 185 -23.86 -13.31 5.35
C ILE A 185 -24.65 -14.56 5.75
N ASN A 186 -25.30 -15.14 4.77
CA ASN A 186 -26.00 -16.43 4.88
C ASN A 186 -25.80 -17.24 3.58
N ASP A 187 -26.48 -18.36 3.45
CA ASP A 187 -26.31 -19.25 2.29
C ASP A 187 -26.80 -18.64 0.97
N SER A 188 -27.69 -17.65 1.02
CA SER A 188 -28.31 -17.04 -0.16
C SER A 188 -27.65 -15.71 -0.56
N GLU A 189 -27.09 -14.98 0.38
CA GLU A 189 -26.51 -13.65 0.13
C GLU A 189 -25.43 -13.26 1.13
N ALA A 190 -24.51 -12.40 0.67
CA ALA A 190 -23.56 -11.70 1.51
C ALA A 190 -23.65 -10.19 1.25
N MET A 191 -23.91 -9.42 2.30
CA MET A 191 -23.93 -7.96 2.26
C MET A 191 -22.57 -7.41 2.66
N VAL A 192 -21.97 -6.61 1.80
CA VAL A 192 -20.62 -6.07 1.98
C VAL A 192 -20.65 -4.56 1.82
N ASP A 193 -19.94 -3.85 2.70
CA ASP A 193 -19.62 -2.43 2.53
C ASP A 193 -18.19 -2.26 2.04
N ALA A 194 -18.02 -1.53 0.96
CA ALA A 194 -16.73 -1.00 0.55
C ALA A 194 -16.61 0.45 1.03
N ARG A 195 -15.78 0.68 2.05
CA ARG A 195 -15.40 2.02 2.51
C ARG A 195 -14.16 2.46 1.76
N ILE A 196 -14.24 3.60 1.08
CA ILE A 196 -13.19 4.12 0.21
C ILE A 196 -12.83 5.53 0.68
N MET A 197 -11.56 5.77 0.91
CA MET A 197 -11.00 7.06 1.28
C MET A 197 -10.32 7.71 0.07
N PHE A 198 -10.44 9.02 -0.06
CA PHE A 198 -9.87 9.79 -1.16
C PHE A 198 -9.09 10.97 -0.63
N ASP A 199 -7.99 11.28 -1.32
CA ASP A 199 -7.28 12.55 -1.20
C ASP A 199 -7.38 13.26 -2.56
N GLY A 200 -7.53 14.58 -2.55
CA GLY A 200 -7.68 15.31 -3.81
C GLY A 200 -7.81 16.81 -3.68
N THR A 201 -8.13 17.43 -4.79
CA THR A 201 -8.34 18.87 -4.92
C THR A 201 -9.66 19.27 -4.28
N PRO A 202 -9.69 20.20 -3.29
CA PRO A 202 -10.92 20.66 -2.68
C PRO A 202 -11.98 21.07 -3.71
N GLY A 203 -13.18 20.51 -3.55
CA GLY A 203 -14.32 20.76 -4.43
C GLY A 203 -14.36 19.95 -5.74
N ALA A 204 -13.37 19.09 -6.01
CA ALA A 204 -13.40 18.17 -7.15
C ALA A 204 -14.47 17.09 -6.98
N ASP A 205 -15.15 16.74 -8.07
CA ASP A 205 -16.08 15.63 -8.14
C ASP A 205 -15.37 14.43 -8.80
N LEU A 206 -15.34 13.29 -8.10
CA LEU A 206 -14.64 12.08 -8.52
C LEU A 206 -15.65 10.98 -8.85
N ASN A 207 -15.52 10.40 -10.05
CA ASN A 207 -16.34 9.26 -10.45
C ASN A 207 -15.63 7.96 -10.06
N VAL A 208 -16.33 7.12 -9.31
CA VAL A 208 -15.82 5.88 -8.73
C VAL A 208 -16.64 4.71 -9.22
N THR A 209 -15.98 3.64 -9.64
CA THR A 209 -16.61 2.36 -10.00
C THR A 209 -16.05 1.25 -9.10
N LEU A 210 -16.91 0.43 -8.56
CA LEU A 210 -16.60 -0.80 -7.84
C LEU A 210 -17.06 -1.99 -8.67
N ASP A 211 -16.12 -2.82 -9.07
CA ASP A 211 -16.36 -4.09 -9.74
C ASP A 211 -15.98 -5.25 -8.82
N LEU A 212 -16.75 -6.32 -8.81
CA LEU A 212 -16.43 -7.57 -8.11
C LEU A 212 -16.32 -8.70 -9.12
N TYR A 213 -15.22 -9.42 -9.07
CA TYR A 213 -14.95 -10.57 -9.94
C TYR A 213 -14.89 -11.86 -9.13
N ALA A 214 -15.47 -12.94 -9.66
CA ALA A 214 -15.17 -14.28 -9.20
C ALA A 214 -13.84 -14.78 -9.83
N PRO A 215 -13.14 -15.73 -9.20
CA PRO A 215 -11.90 -16.26 -9.73
C PRO A 215 -12.05 -16.75 -11.19
N SER A 216 -11.13 -16.33 -12.04
CA SER A 216 -11.07 -16.69 -13.46
C SER A 216 -12.18 -16.09 -14.35
N ASP A 217 -13.09 -15.31 -13.82
CA ASP A 217 -14.11 -14.63 -14.60
C ASP A 217 -13.54 -13.38 -15.27
N SER A 218 -13.86 -13.19 -16.54
CA SER A 218 -13.45 -12.00 -17.31
C SER A 218 -14.43 -10.84 -17.17
N ALA A 219 -15.65 -11.10 -16.72
CA ALA A 219 -16.68 -10.10 -16.47
C ALA A 219 -16.97 -9.98 -14.97
N PRO A 220 -17.23 -8.77 -14.46
CA PRO A 220 -17.62 -8.60 -13.07
C PRO A 220 -18.99 -9.23 -12.79
N ILE A 221 -19.14 -9.86 -11.62
CA ILE A 221 -20.42 -10.37 -11.10
C ILE A 221 -21.25 -9.26 -10.45
N HIS A 222 -20.62 -8.15 -10.08
CA HIS A 222 -21.26 -6.94 -9.58
C HIS A 222 -20.51 -5.72 -10.09
N THR A 223 -21.25 -4.67 -10.47
CA THR A 223 -20.71 -3.35 -10.81
C THR A 223 -21.61 -2.29 -10.20
N SER A 224 -21.01 -1.34 -9.51
CA SER A 224 -21.70 -0.14 -9.03
C SER A 224 -20.83 1.09 -9.24
N SER A 225 -21.46 2.26 -9.40
CA SER A 225 -20.77 3.52 -9.59
C SER A 225 -21.39 4.62 -8.73
N ALA A 226 -20.55 5.54 -8.30
CA ALA A 226 -20.97 6.71 -7.52
C ALA A 226 -20.05 7.89 -7.83
N THR A 227 -20.52 9.09 -7.49
CA THR A 227 -19.70 10.31 -7.50
C THR A 227 -19.49 10.77 -6.07
N VAL A 228 -18.26 11.13 -5.73
CA VAL A 228 -17.89 11.69 -4.42
C VAL A 228 -17.26 13.06 -4.64
N ARG A 229 -17.60 14.03 -3.77
CA ARG A 229 -17.01 15.36 -3.77
C ARG A 229 -15.93 15.48 -2.71
N ILE A 230 -14.75 15.94 -3.10
CA ILE A 230 -13.65 16.24 -2.15
C ILE A 230 -14.02 17.43 -1.29
N GLY A 231 -13.87 17.28 0.02
CA GLY A 231 -14.12 18.34 1.00
C GLY A 231 -13.09 19.46 0.95
N ASP A 232 -13.34 20.52 1.71
CA ASP A 232 -12.45 21.69 1.80
C ASP A 232 -11.10 21.34 2.45
N ASP A 233 -11.02 20.24 3.17
CA ASP A 233 -9.81 19.68 3.78
C ASP A 233 -8.96 18.82 2.82
N GLY A 234 -9.44 18.66 1.57
CA GLY A 234 -8.77 17.84 0.56
C GLY A 234 -9.05 16.34 0.69
N MET A 235 -10.03 15.93 1.50
CA MET A 235 -10.36 14.53 1.75
C MET A 235 -11.84 14.23 1.43
N ALA A 236 -12.14 12.96 1.16
CA ALA A 236 -13.50 12.45 1.11
C ALA A 236 -13.55 10.98 1.54
N GLU A 237 -14.73 10.56 1.97
CA GLU A 237 -15.06 9.18 2.26
C GLU A 237 -16.34 8.79 1.52
N LEU A 238 -16.35 7.59 0.93
CA LEU A 238 -17.51 7.01 0.28
C LEU A 238 -17.69 5.57 0.77
N THR A 239 -18.91 5.23 1.16
CA THR A 239 -19.29 3.84 1.41
C THR A 239 -20.19 3.36 0.28
N MET A 240 -19.78 2.30 -0.41
CA MET A 240 -20.52 1.63 -1.47
C MET A 240 -20.98 0.26 -0.97
N PRO A 241 -22.25 0.09 -0.60
CA PRO A 241 -22.79 -1.21 -0.24
C PRO A 241 -23.05 -2.05 -1.49
N PHE A 242 -22.82 -3.36 -1.41
CA PHE A 242 -23.18 -4.31 -2.46
C PHE A 242 -23.55 -5.66 -1.88
N THR A 243 -24.27 -6.45 -2.67
CA THR A 243 -24.69 -7.81 -2.30
C THR A 243 -24.11 -8.82 -3.28
N VAL A 244 -23.59 -9.92 -2.74
CA VAL A 244 -23.18 -11.09 -3.51
C VAL A 244 -24.24 -12.16 -3.33
N GLU A 245 -24.94 -12.51 -4.41
CA GLU A 245 -25.94 -13.57 -4.40
C GLU A 245 -25.29 -14.95 -4.46
N ASN A 246 -25.83 -15.93 -3.70
CA ASN A 246 -25.31 -17.29 -3.61
C ASN A 246 -23.78 -17.33 -3.41
N PRO A 247 -23.26 -16.70 -2.34
CA PRO A 247 -21.84 -16.50 -2.15
C PRO A 247 -21.07 -17.81 -1.98
N VAL A 248 -19.93 -17.92 -2.65
CA VAL A 248 -18.99 -19.00 -2.38
C VAL A 248 -18.13 -18.60 -1.18
N MET A 249 -18.25 -19.38 -0.10
CA MET A 249 -17.55 -19.10 1.16
C MET A 249 -16.08 -19.49 1.09
N TRP A 250 -15.22 -18.60 1.59
CA TRP A 250 -13.84 -18.97 1.88
C TRP A 250 -13.81 -19.90 3.10
N ASN A 251 -13.25 -21.11 2.96
CA ASN A 251 -13.21 -22.13 4.00
C ASN A 251 -11.77 -22.62 4.28
N GLY A 252 -10.86 -21.67 4.49
CA GLY A 252 -9.47 -21.99 4.79
C GLY A 252 -8.78 -22.73 3.65
N ILE A 253 -8.03 -23.80 3.98
CA ILE A 253 -7.30 -24.60 2.99
C ILE A 253 -8.21 -25.51 2.18
N GLU A 254 -9.41 -25.81 2.65
CA GLU A 254 -10.37 -26.71 1.98
C GLU A 254 -11.03 -26.02 0.79
N ASN A 255 -11.35 -24.73 0.92
CA ASN A 255 -11.85 -23.89 -0.17
C ASN A 255 -11.31 -22.46 -0.01
N PRO A 256 -10.13 -22.14 -0.55
CA PRO A 256 -9.51 -20.81 -0.44
C PRO A 256 -10.10 -19.80 -1.45
N PHE A 257 -11.41 -19.85 -1.68
CA PHE A 257 -12.08 -19.02 -2.67
C PHE A 257 -12.00 -17.54 -2.30
N LEU A 258 -11.44 -16.73 -3.21
CA LEU A 258 -11.33 -15.28 -3.04
C LEU A 258 -11.91 -14.57 -4.25
N TYR A 259 -12.89 -13.71 -4.01
CA TYR A 259 -13.28 -12.70 -4.98
C TYR A 259 -12.21 -11.63 -5.10
N GLU A 260 -12.18 -10.92 -6.22
CA GLU A 260 -11.38 -9.71 -6.40
C GLU A 260 -12.29 -8.50 -6.50
N ALA A 261 -12.20 -7.57 -5.54
CA ALA A 261 -12.84 -6.27 -5.61
C ALA A 261 -11.88 -5.27 -6.27
N VAL A 262 -12.37 -4.55 -7.26
CA VAL A 262 -11.61 -3.56 -8.02
C VAL A 262 -12.30 -2.21 -7.90
N VAL A 263 -11.66 -1.27 -7.24
CA VAL A 263 -12.11 0.13 -7.16
C VAL A 263 -11.33 0.94 -8.18
N THR A 264 -12.03 1.63 -9.06
CA THR A 264 -11.45 2.44 -10.12
C THR A 264 -11.98 3.87 -10.04
N MET A 265 -11.09 4.86 -10.09
CA MET A 265 -11.43 6.25 -10.33
C MET A 265 -11.35 6.56 -11.81
N ASN A 266 -12.36 7.23 -12.34
CA ASN A 266 -12.50 7.50 -13.76
C ASN A 266 -12.68 9.01 -14.00
N ASN A 267 -12.17 9.48 -15.13
CA ASN A 267 -12.47 10.79 -15.71
C ASN A 267 -12.75 10.63 -17.20
N ASP A 268 -12.96 11.73 -17.91
CA ASP A 268 -13.24 11.73 -19.36
C ASP A 268 -12.12 11.07 -20.19
N GLY A 269 -10.90 10.98 -19.66
CA GLY A 269 -9.75 10.31 -20.27
C GLY A 269 -9.66 8.82 -19.96
N GLY A 270 -10.54 8.27 -19.14
CA GLY A 270 -10.55 6.88 -18.68
C GLY A 270 -10.14 6.71 -17.21
N ALA A 271 -9.72 5.48 -16.85
CA ALA A 271 -9.29 5.15 -15.49
C ALA A 271 -7.94 5.80 -15.17
N PHE A 272 -7.84 6.54 -14.05
CA PHE A 272 -6.62 7.21 -13.63
C PHE A 272 -6.10 6.80 -12.24
N ASP A 273 -6.90 6.09 -11.43
CA ASP A 273 -6.42 5.37 -10.25
C ASP A 273 -7.20 4.07 -10.04
N LYS A 274 -6.53 3.05 -9.49
CA LYS A 274 -7.14 1.73 -9.33
C LYS A 274 -6.53 0.98 -8.14
N VAL A 275 -7.41 0.39 -7.34
CA VAL A 275 -7.04 -0.49 -6.22
C VAL A 275 -7.72 -1.84 -6.39
N ARG A 276 -6.97 -2.93 -6.18
CA ARG A 276 -7.44 -4.31 -6.22
C ARG A 276 -7.26 -4.96 -4.87
N LEU A 277 -8.30 -5.63 -4.38
CA LEU A 277 -8.32 -6.27 -3.07
C LEU A 277 -8.95 -7.67 -3.16
N PRO A 278 -8.35 -8.68 -2.49
CA PRO A 278 -9.02 -9.95 -2.32
C PRO A 278 -10.15 -9.83 -1.29
N LEU A 279 -11.29 -10.48 -1.57
CA LEU A 279 -12.42 -10.60 -0.66
C LEU A 279 -12.74 -12.06 -0.40
N GLY A 280 -12.46 -12.55 0.79
CA GLY A 280 -12.87 -13.88 1.25
C GLY A 280 -14.12 -13.77 2.13
N LEU A 281 -15.26 -14.19 1.61
CA LEU A 281 -16.53 -14.18 2.33
C LEU A 281 -16.57 -15.31 3.36
N ARG A 282 -16.66 -14.96 4.64
CA ARG A 282 -16.68 -15.93 5.74
C ARG A 282 -17.29 -15.36 6.99
N THR A 283 -17.78 -16.24 7.86
CA THR A 283 -18.06 -15.91 9.25
C THR A 283 -17.00 -16.51 10.15
N VAL A 284 -16.65 -15.79 11.20
CA VAL A 284 -15.77 -16.28 12.27
C VAL A 284 -16.45 -16.10 13.61
N GLY A 285 -16.27 -17.06 14.49
CA GLY A 285 -16.86 -17.02 15.82
C GLY A 285 -16.07 -17.87 16.81
N ALA A 286 -16.52 -17.86 18.05
CA ALA A 286 -16.02 -18.75 19.08
C ALA A 286 -17.21 -19.38 19.82
N ASP A 287 -17.17 -20.68 20.00
CA ASP A 287 -18.10 -21.45 20.81
C ASP A 287 -17.40 -22.02 22.03
N ARG A 288 -18.14 -22.13 23.14
CA ARG A 288 -17.55 -22.61 24.41
C ARG A 288 -17.05 -24.05 24.31
N ASP A 289 -17.77 -24.89 23.59
CA ASP A 289 -17.48 -26.33 23.51
C ASP A 289 -16.76 -26.67 22.19
N GLY A 290 -17.05 -25.94 21.10
CA GLY A 290 -16.46 -26.10 19.76
C GLY A 290 -15.19 -25.32 19.51
N GLY A 291 -14.86 -24.34 20.35
CA GLY A 291 -13.69 -23.47 20.17
C GLY A 291 -13.85 -22.49 19.03
N PHE A 292 -12.83 -22.35 18.18
CA PHE A 292 -12.88 -21.47 17.01
C PHE A 292 -13.80 -22.04 15.92
N MET A 293 -14.73 -21.20 15.44
CA MET A 293 -15.71 -21.54 14.43
C MET A 293 -15.41 -20.78 13.14
N LEU A 294 -15.43 -21.48 12.01
CA LEU A 294 -15.37 -20.91 10.66
C LEU A 294 -16.63 -21.34 9.92
N ASN A 295 -17.39 -20.37 9.40
CA ASN A 295 -18.66 -20.61 8.68
C ASN A 295 -19.65 -21.50 9.47
N GLY A 296 -19.73 -21.25 10.79
CA GLY A 296 -20.63 -22.00 11.68
C GLY A 296 -20.13 -23.39 12.08
N HIS A 297 -18.97 -23.84 11.62
CA HIS A 297 -18.41 -25.15 11.94
C HIS A 297 -17.15 -25.06 12.77
N PRO A 298 -16.89 -26.00 13.71
CA PRO A 298 -15.63 -26.08 14.45
C PRO A 298 -14.45 -26.21 13.50
N TYR A 299 -13.47 -25.34 13.65
CA TYR A 299 -12.28 -25.31 12.79
C TYR A 299 -11.00 -25.38 13.60
N LYS A 300 -10.18 -26.40 13.34
CA LYS A 300 -8.92 -26.59 14.05
C LYS A 300 -7.83 -25.67 13.49
N LEU A 301 -7.48 -24.63 14.25
CA LEU A 301 -6.34 -23.80 13.95
C LEU A 301 -5.03 -24.59 14.13
N ARG A 302 -4.17 -24.52 13.13
CA ARG A 302 -2.81 -25.06 13.16
C ARG A 302 -1.85 -23.93 12.81
N GLY A 303 -0.91 -23.66 13.68
CA GLY A 303 0.04 -22.56 13.52
C GLY A 303 1.42 -22.91 14.03
N VAL A 304 2.38 -22.11 13.57
CA VAL A 304 3.76 -22.08 14.08
C VAL A 304 4.10 -20.65 14.43
N ILE A 305 4.99 -20.49 15.38
CA ILE A 305 5.54 -19.18 15.75
C ILE A 305 6.91 -19.08 15.09
N LEU A 306 7.08 -18.09 14.22
CA LEU A 306 8.38 -17.74 13.64
C LEU A 306 8.90 -16.47 14.36
N HIS A 307 10.16 -16.54 14.78
CA HIS A 307 10.86 -15.44 15.45
C HIS A 307 12.06 -14.98 14.63
#